data_4a4789596164704eda95a31646676624
#
_entry.id   4a4789596164704eda95a31646676624
#
_cell.length_a   1.000
_cell.length_b   1.000
_cell.length_c   1.000
_cell.angle_alpha   90.00
_cell.angle_beta   90.00
_cell.angle_gamma   90.00
#
_symmetry.space_group_name_H-M   'P 1'
#
loop_
_entity.id
_entity.type
_entity.pdbx_description
1 polymer ?
#
loop_
_entity_poly.entity_id
_entity_poly.type
_entity_poly.pdbx_seq_one_letter_code
_entity_poly.pdbx_strand_id
1 'polypeptide(L)'
;MELSDKIFVAGHTGLVGSALLRRLQAAGYHHLLLRSRSQLDLSDASAVREFFSANHPRYVFLAAAKVGGIVANQTLPADFILENLRIQTNVIHESWRSGVERILFLGSSCIYPRLAPQPLREESWLTGPLEPTNRAYAVAKIAGIEMGWAYNRQHGTGFVAAMPTNLYGPGDNYHREHSHLIPALLRKMHEAKICGAKQVVIWGSGTPRRESLHSDDAADACIFLLSLPPAQFSQLSGGDEHAPLVNIGCGEDMTVRELAELVAEVVGIKPELAFDASKPDGTPRKLLDVSRMAALGWKPRISLRDGLQQTYADFCRWPPALDSSDVRPSTAVTQCAF
;
A
#
# COMPACT_ATOMS: atom_id res chain seq x y z
N MET A 1 -15.05 15.44 8.35
CA MET A 1 -15.07 15.91 6.93
C MET A 1 -16.54 16.12 6.55
N GLU A 2 -16.85 17.25 5.91
CA GLU A 2 -18.20 17.56 5.40
C GLU A 2 -18.26 17.23 3.89
N LEU A 3 -19.45 16.92 3.36
CA LEU A 3 -19.63 16.56 1.95
C LEU A 3 -19.21 17.68 0.97
N SER A 4 -19.24 18.93 1.41
CA SER A 4 -18.84 20.13 0.65
C SER A 4 -17.33 20.41 0.67
N ASP A 5 -16.55 19.65 1.45
CA ASP A 5 -15.12 19.91 1.58
C ASP A 5 -14.34 19.56 0.31
N LYS A 6 -13.38 20.40 -0.04
CA LYS A 6 -12.44 20.10 -1.13
C LYS A 6 -11.40 19.08 -0.63
N ILE A 7 -11.33 17.93 -1.27
CA ILE A 7 -10.45 16.83 -0.90
C ILE A 7 -9.49 16.55 -2.06
N PHE A 8 -8.19 16.65 -1.82
CA PHE A 8 -7.18 16.23 -2.77
C PHE A 8 -6.77 14.78 -2.53
N VAL A 9 -6.96 13.92 -3.56
CA VAL A 9 -6.49 12.53 -3.55
C VAL A 9 -5.27 12.42 -4.44
N ALA A 10 -4.09 12.64 -3.86
CA ALA A 10 -2.82 12.51 -4.55
C ALA A 10 -2.51 11.04 -4.82
N GLY A 11 -2.39 10.66 -6.11
CA GLY A 11 -2.17 9.27 -6.51
C GLY A 11 -3.48 8.48 -6.72
N HIS A 12 -4.58 9.13 -7.09
CA HIS A 12 -5.91 8.54 -7.29
C HIS A 12 -6.00 7.42 -8.32
N THR A 13 -4.97 7.22 -9.15
CA THR A 13 -4.90 6.13 -10.15
C THR A 13 -4.21 4.86 -9.63
N GLY A 14 -3.55 4.93 -8.47
CA GLY A 14 -2.91 3.77 -7.85
C GLY A 14 -3.90 2.90 -7.05
N LEU A 15 -3.43 1.75 -6.53
CA LEU A 15 -4.24 0.79 -5.77
C LEU A 15 -5.06 1.45 -4.66
N VAL A 16 -4.40 2.13 -3.72
CA VAL A 16 -5.09 2.79 -2.59
C VAL A 16 -5.81 4.06 -3.02
N GLY A 17 -5.21 4.85 -3.91
CA GLY A 17 -5.82 6.08 -4.38
C GLY A 17 -7.13 5.87 -5.14
N SER A 18 -7.22 4.82 -5.96
CA SER A 18 -8.46 4.45 -6.65
C SER A 18 -9.52 3.91 -5.67
N ALA A 19 -9.10 3.17 -4.64
CA ALA A 19 -9.98 2.73 -3.57
C ALA A 19 -10.52 3.92 -2.76
N LEU A 20 -9.67 4.90 -2.41
CA LEU A 20 -10.09 6.16 -1.78
C LEU A 20 -11.13 6.89 -2.63
N LEU A 21 -10.88 7.00 -3.94
CA LEU A 21 -11.83 7.64 -4.85
C LEU A 21 -13.19 6.93 -4.84
N ARG A 22 -13.22 5.60 -5.00
CA ARG A 22 -14.46 4.81 -4.94
C ARG A 22 -15.22 5.02 -3.63
N ARG A 23 -14.51 4.95 -2.50
CA ARG A 23 -15.11 5.07 -1.16
C ARG A 23 -15.62 6.48 -0.86
N LEU A 24 -14.86 7.51 -1.24
CA LEU A 24 -15.29 8.91 -1.08
C LEU A 24 -16.52 9.21 -1.93
N GLN A 25 -16.55 8.77 -3.20
CA GLN A 25 -17.71 8.94 -4.08
C GLN A 25 -18.94 8.19 -3.54
N ALA A 26 -18.78 6.95 -3.09
CA ALA A 26 -19.87 6.18 -2.49
C ALA A 26 -20.41 6.81 -1.19
N ALA A 27 -19.57 7.54 -0.44
CA ALA A 27 -19.96 8.29 0.74
C ALA A 27 -20.57 9.67 0.42
N GLY A 28 -20.67 10.06 -0.87
CA GLY A 28 -21.32 11.29 -1.30
C GLY A 28 -20.39 12.52 -1.39
N TYR A 29 -19.08 12.37 -1.27
CA TYR A 29 -18.15 13.48 -1.48
C TYR A 29 -18.03 13.82 -2.97
N HIS A 30 -18.28 15.08 -3.35
CA HIS A 30 -18.31 15.50 -4.76
C HIS A 30 -17.18 16.46 -5.14
N HIS A 31 -16.56 17.14 -4.16
CA HIS A 31 -15.49 18.11 -4.41
C HIS A 31 -14.10 17.46 -4.35
N LEU A 32 -13.90 16.41 -5.18
CA LEU A 32 -12.66 15.66 -5.25
C LEU A 32 -11.69 16.27 -6.26
N LEU A 33 -10.54 16.72 -5.79
CA LEU A 33 -9.45 17.21 -6.64
C LEU A 33 -8.59 16.02 -7.06
N LEU A 34 -8.60 15.71 -8.35
CA LEU A 34 -7.90 14.58 -8.94
C LEU A 34 -6.96 15.09 -10.04
N ARG A 35 -5.70 14.68 -10.01
CA ARG A 35 -4.71 14.98 -11.07
C ARG A 35 -3.88 13.75 -11.35
N SER A 36 -3.82 13.36 -12.62
CA SER A 36 -2.87 12.34 -13.07
C SER A 36 -1.44 12.87 -13.01
N ARG A 37 -0.44 11.98 -13.09
CA ARG A 37 0.97 12.41 -13.09
C ARG A 37 1.30 13.34 -14.26
N SER A 38 0.65 13.16 -15.42
CA SER A 38 0.82 14.05 -16.58
C SER A 38 0.20 15.44 -16.40
N GLN A 39 -0.81 15.59 -15.52
CA GLN A 39 -1.46 16.85 -15.20
C GLN A 39 -0.79 17.59 -14.04
N LEU A 40 -0.20 16.83 -13.08
CA LEU A 40 0.50 17.35 -11.92
C LEU A 40 1.58 16.37 -11.50
N ASP A 41 2.82 16.65 -11.86
CA ASP A 41 3.97 15.92 -11.32
C ASP A 41 4.26 16.41 -9.90
N LEU A 42 3.96 15.56 -8.91
CA LEU A 42 4.18 15.90 -7.50
C LEU A 42 5.66 16.03 -7.12
N SER A 43 6.59 15.62 -7.98
CA SER A 43 8.02 15.86 -7.79
C SER A 43 8.47 17.26 -8.22
N ASP A 44 7.63 18.00 -8.95
CA ASP A 44 7.86 19.40 -9.32
C ASP A 44 7.27 20.34 -8.26
N ALA A 45 8.16 20.99 -7.51
CA ALA A 45 7.79 21.89 -6.40
C ALA A 45 6.98 23.12 -6.89
N SER A 46 7.25 23.63 -8.10
CA SER A 46 6.54 24.78 -8.65
C SER A 46 5.10 24.41 -9.02
N ALA A 47 4.94 23.30 -9.74
CA ALA A 47 3.62 22.79 -10.14
C ALA A 47 2.76 22.47 -8.91
N VAL A 48 3.32 21.85 -7.87
CA VAL A 48 2.60 21.56 -6.62
C VAL A 48 2.18 22.86 -5.92
N ARG A 49 3.07 23.84 -5.82
CA ARG A 49 2.74 25.16 -5.24
C ARG A 49 1.60 25.84 -5.96
N GLU A 50 1.65 25.90 -7.29
CA GLU A 50 0.60 26.51 -8.12
C GLU A 50 -0.73 25.79 -7.93
N PHE A 51 -0.72 24.46 -7.93
CA PHE A 51 -1.91 23.64 -7.69
C PHE A 51 -2.56 23.94 -6.34
N PHE A 52 -1.79 23.93 -5.24
CA PHE A 52 -2.33 24.20 -3.91
C PHE A 52 -2.84 25.65 -3.76
N SER A 53 -2.12 26.64 -4.32
CA SER A 53 -2.52 28.04 -4.32
C SER A 53 -3.82 28.29 -5.10
N ALA A 54 -4.05 27.55 -6.18
CA ALA A 54 -5.25 27.71 -7.01
C ALA A 54 -6.47 26.95 -6.45
N ASN A 55 -6.28 25.83 -5.77
CA ASN A 55 -7.37 24.93 -5.41
C ASN A 55 -7.76 24.97 -3.92
N HIS A 56 -6.84 25.28 -3.02
CA HIS A 56 -7.05 25.33 -1.57
C HIS A 56 -7.78 24.08 -1.02
N PRO A 57 -7.23 22.86 -1.13
CA PRO A 57 -7.85 21.67 -0.56
C PRO A 57 -7.92 21.80 0.97
N ARG A 58 -9.03 21.40 1.55
CA ARG A 58 -9.20 21.34 3.01
C ARG A 58 -8.59 20.06 3.60
N TYR A 59 -8.72 18.96 2.86
CA TYR A 59 -8.18 17.63 3.22
C TYR A 59 -7.30 17.07 2.11
N VAL A 60 -6.25 16.36 2.52
CA VAL A 60 -5.31 15.73 1.58
C VAL A 60 -5.09 14.27 1.96
N PHE A 61 -5.29 13.36 1.00
CA PHE A 61 -4.82 11.98 1.07
C PHE A 61 -3.59 11.84 0.19
N LEU A 62 -2.41 11.71 0.80
CA LEU A 62 -1.15 11.52 0.07
C LEU A 62 -0.86 10.02 -0.10
N ALA A 63 -1.50 9.42 -1.11
CA ALA A 63 -1.31 8.04 -1.53
C ALA A 63 -0.32 7.89 -2.70
N ALA A 64 0.15 9.00 -3.27
CA ALA A 64 1.15 8.99 -4.33
C ALA A 64 2.53 8.63 -3.79
N ALA A 65 3.16 7.63 -4.41
CA ALA A 65 4.52 7.20 -4.10
C ALA A 65 5.08 6.38 -5.27
N LYS A 66 6.41 6.30 -5.38
CA LYS A 66 7.07 5.26 -6.15
C LYS A 66 7.10 3.99 -5.31
N VAL A 67 6.39 2.96 -5.75
CA VAL A 67 6.26 1.67 -5.06
C VAL A 67 6.62 0.52 -6.00
N GLY A 68 6.97 -0.64 -5.44
CA GLY A 68 7.29 -1.83 -6.22
C GLY A 68 7.73 -3.00 -5.34
N GLY A 69 7.83 -4.19 -5.93
CA GLY A 69 8.28 -5.40 -5.27
C GLY A 69 9.78 -5.35 -4.88
N ILE A 70 10.27 -6.46 -4.32
CA ILE A 70 11.66 -6.58 -3.84
C ILE A 70 12.67 -6.29 -4.96
N VAL A 71 12.46 -6.87 -6.15
CA VAL A 71 13.37 -6.69 -7.31
C VAL A 71 13.49 -5.21 -7.69
N ALA A 72 12.36 -4.51 -7.85
CA ALA A 72 12.35 -3.09 -8.20
C ALA A 72 13.08 -2.23 -7.15
N ASN A 73 12.86 -2.51 -5.86
CA ASN A 73 13.54 -1.79 -4.78
C ASN A 73 15.06 -2.02 -4.77
N GLN A 74 15.51 -3.24 -5.08
CA GLN A 74 16.93 -3.57 -5.14
C GLN A 74 17.64 -3.01 -6.38
N THR A 75 16.94 -2.94 -7.51
CA THR A 75 17.53 -2.48 -8.79
C THR A 75 17.50 -0.96 -8.94
N LEU A 76 16.57 -0.26 -8.32
CA LEU A 76 16.33 1.19 -8.47
C LEU A 76 16.33 1.96 -7.12
N PRO A 77 17.23 1.67 -6.15
CA PRO A 77 17.15 2.25 -4.81
C PRO A 77 17.26 3.78 -4.80
N ALA A 78 18.08 4.36 -5.67
CA ALA A 78 18.23 5.82 -5.78
C ALA A 78 16.94 6.50 -6.25
N ASP A 79 16.27 5.92 -7.23
CA ASP A 79 14.98 6.43 -7.71
C ASP A 79 13.89 6.33 -6.64
N PHE A 80 13.83 5.20 -5.91
CA PHE A 80 12.85 5.02 -4.85
C PHE A 80 13.00 6.06 -3.74
N ILE A 81 14.22 6.34 -3.26
CA ILE A 81 14.42 7.35 -2.23
C ILE A 81 14.17 8.76 -2.78
N LEU A 82 14.72 9.11 -3.93
CA LEU A 82 14.64 10.46 -4.49
C LEU A 82 13.20 10.87 -4.84
N GLU A 83 12.48 10.03 -5.62
CA GLU A 83 11.12 10.36 -6.04
C GLU A 83 10.18 10.48 -4.85
N ASN A 84 10.26 9.53 -3.88
CA ASN A 84 9.41 9.60 -2.69
C ASN A 84 9.71 10.82 -1.82
N LEU A 85 10.98 11.18 -1.60
CA LEU A 85 11.34 12.39 -0.86
C LEU A 85 10.80 13.65 -1.55
N ARG A 86 10.94 13.77 -2.87
CA ARG A 86 10.40 14.93 -3.61
C ARG A 86 8.89 15.05 -3.48
N ILE A 87 8.15 13.98 -3.76
CA ILE A 87 6.69 13.96 -3.69
C ILE A 87 6.21 14.37 -2.30
N GLN A 88 6.68 13.71 -1.25
CA GLN A 88 6.21 13.95 0.11
C GLN A 88 6.61 15.32 0.64
N THR A 89 7.84 15.78 0.35
CA THR A 89 8.30 17.10 0.78
C THR A 89 7.45 18.21 0.17
N ASN A 90 7.20 18.14 -1.14
CA ASN A 90 6.40 19.15 -1.83
C ASN A 90 4.95 19.17 -1.30
N VAL A 91 4.30 18.00 -1.21
CA VAL A 91 2.90 17.94 -0.79
C VAL A 91 2.72 18.32 0.67
N ILE A 92 3.56 17.83 1.59
CA ILE A 92 3.46 18.18 3.02
C ILE A 92 3.70 19.68 3.23
N HIS A 93 4.73 20.23 2.59
CA HIS A 93 5.05 21.66 2.72
C HIS A 93 3.93 22.56 2.17
N GLU A 94 3.46 22.30 0.97
CA GLU A 94 2.40 23.13 0.36
C GLU A 94 1.02 22.90 1.02
N SER A 95 0.77 21.74 1.63
CA SER A 95 -0.40 21.52 2.49
C SER A 95 -0.42 22.50 3.66
N TRP A 96 0.70 22.62 4.38
CA TRP A 96 0.84 23.61 5.45
C TRP A 96 0.65 25.05 4.95
N ARG A 97 1.38 25.44 3.88
CA ARG A 97 1.33 26.80 3.34
C ARG A 97 -0.06 27.24 2.88
N SER A 98 -0.87 26.29 2.39
CA SER A 98 -2.22 26.53 1.86
C SER A 98 -3.32 26.37 2.91
N GLY A 99 -2.97 26.10 4.18
CA GLY A 99 -3.92 25.98 5.28
C GLY A 99 -4.76 24.70 5.22
N VAL A 100 -4.20 23.60 4.70
CA VAL A 100 -4.85 22.27 4.77
C VAL A 100 -5.15 21.91 6.22
N GLU A 101 -6.39 21.55 6.54
CA GLU A 101 -6.82 21.23 7.90
C GLU A 101 -6.24 19.89 8.38
N ARG A 102 -6.33 18.85 7.52
CA ARG A 102 -5.79 17.53 7.82
C ARG A 102 -5.17 16.89 6.59
N ILE A 103 -4.01 16.28 6.80
CA ILE A 103 -3.31 15.50 5.79
C ILE A 103 -3.08 14.08 6.30
N LEU A 104 -3.49 13.08 5.51
CA LEU A 104 -3.14 11.70 5.73
C LEU A 104 -2.01 11.30 4.78
N PHE A 105 -0.88 10.91 5.36
CA PHE A 105 0.26 10.36 4.64
C PHE A 105 0.20 8.83 4.65
N LEU A 106 0.15 8.23 3.45
CA LEU A 106 0.22 6.78 3.34
C LEU A 106 1.67 6.32 3.49
N GLY A 107 1.98 5.84 4.68
CA GLY A 107 3.27 5.24 5.02
C GLY A 107 3.40 3.81 4.50
N SER A 108 4.16 2.99 5.23
CA SER A 108 4.32 1.56 4.94
C SER A 108 4.87 0.85 6.16
N SER A 109 4.43 -0.36 6.43
CA SER A 109 5.00 -1.23 7.46
C SER A 109 6.49 -1.61 7.21
N CYS A 110 7.09 -1.19 6.10
CA CYS A 110 8.53 -1.30 5.85
C CYS A 110 9.39 -0.41 6.75
N ILE A 111 8.80 0.57 7.44
CA ILE A 111 9.51 1.44 8.40
C ILE A 111 9.95 0.70 9.67
N TYR A 112 9.32 -0.42 9.98
CA TYR A 112 9.65 -1.20 11.17
C TYR A 112 10.93 -2.02 10.99
N PRO A 113 11.71 -2.20 12.07
CA PRO A 113 12.90 -3.04 12.01
C PRO A 113 12.59 -4.46 11.56
N ARG A 114 13.52 -5.04 10.80
CA ARG A 114 13.37 -6.40 10.24
C ARG A 114 13.06 -7.45 11.30
N LEU A 115 13.67 -7.34 12.47
CA LEU A 115 13.57 -8.31 13.56
C LEU A 115 12.82 -7.75 14.78
N ALA A 116 11.96 -6.75 14.59
CA ALA A 116 11.12 -6.25 15.66
C ALA A 116 10.17 -7.32 16.19
N PRO A 117 9.86 -7.32 17.50
CA PRO A 117 8.85 -8.22 18.08
C PRO A 117 7.52 -8.14 17.33
N GLN A 118 6.84 -9.29 17.24
CA GLN A 118 5.56 -9.41 16.55
C GLN A 118 4.42 -9.60 17.55
N PRO A 119 3.24 -8.97 17.37
CA PRO A 119 2.91 -8.05 16.29
C PRO A 119 3.66 -6.72 16.38
N LEU A 120 3.91 -6.07 15.21
CA LEU A 120 4.63 -4.80 15.10
C LEU A 120 3.78 -3.66 15.68
N ARG A 121 4.29 -3.03 16.73
CA ARG A 121 3.66 -1.87 17.37
C ARG A 121 4.20 -0.57 16.80
N GLU A 122 3.41 0.51 16.88
CA GLU A 122 3.81 1.82 16.39
C GLU A 122 5.10 2.32 17.05
N GLU A 123 5.34 2.00 18.31
CA GLU A 123 6.54 2.39 19.06
C GLU A 123 7.80 1.65 18.58
N SER A 124 7.66 0.61 17.75
CA SER A 124 8.80 -0.16 17.23
C SER A 124 9.58 0.54 16.11
N TRP A 125 9.07 1.65 15.59
CA TRP A 125 9.77 2.37 14.53
C TRP A 125 11.09 2.97 15.05
N LEU A 126 12.13 3.01 14.20
CA LEU A 126 13.48 3.48 14.55
C LEU A 126 14.21 2.73 15.69
N THR A 127 13.71 1.57 16.14
CA THR A 127 14.31 0.80 17.22
C THR A 127 15.36 -0.21 16.77
N GLY A 128 15.61 -0.34 15.46
CA GLY A 128 16.59 -1.29 14.94
C GLY A 128 16.78 -1.22 13.41
N PRO A 129 17.62 -2.12 12.86
CA PRO A 129 17.94 -2.14 11.43
C PRO A 129 16.73 -2.48 10.55
N LEU A 130 16.58 -1.74 9.47
CA LEU A 130 15.55 -1.97 8.43
C LEU A 130 15.87 -3.20 7.57
N GLU A 131 14.86 -3.72 6.87
CA GLU A 131 15.03 -4.74 5.84
C GLU A 131 15.91 -4.21 4.69
N PRO A 132 17.07 -4.85 4.40
CA PRO A 132 18.00 -4.33 3.39
C PRO A 132 17.40 -4.19 1.99
N THR A 133 16.50 -5.09 1.60
CA THR A 133 15.95 -5.17 0.23
C THR A 133 15.09 -3.97 -0.16
N ASN A 134 14.54 -3.23 0.81
CA ASN A 134 13.70 -2.06 0.58
C ASN A 134 14.07 -0.85 1.44
N ARG A 135 15.31 -0.83 1.96
CA ARG A 135 15.79 0.20 2.89
C ARG A 135 15.61 1.62 2.36
N ALA A 136 15.93 1.87 1.08
CA ALA A 136 15.84 3.19 0.48
C ALA A 136 14.40 3.74 0.51
N TYR A 137 13.42 2.89 0.18
CA TYR A 137 12.00 3.21 0.28
C TYR A 137 11.57 3.45 1.75
N ALA A 138 11.97 2.56 2.66
CA ALA A 138 11.62 2.68 4.06
C ALA A 138 12.16 3.99 4.68
N VAL A 139 13.42 4.35 4.39
CA VAL A 139 14.03 5.62 4.83
C VAL A 139 13.26 6.83 4.30
N ALA A 140 12.85 6.81 3.03
CA ALA A 140 12.02 7.89 2.49
C ALA A 140 10.69 8.01 3.27
N LYS A 141 10.02 6.89 3.56
CA LYS A 141 8.76 6.91 4.34
C LYS A 141 8.97 7.39 5.78
N ILE A 142 10.05 6.99 6.43
CA ILE A 142 10.45 7.50 7.77
C ILE A 142 10.63 9.02 7.71
N ALA A 143 11.36 9.53 6.72
CA ALA A 143 11.57 10.97 6.57
C ALA A 143 10.25 11.75 6.37
N GLY A 144 9.25 11.17 5.69
CA GLY A 144 7.93 11.76 5.55
C GLY A 144 7.16 11.85 6.87
N ILE A 145 7.26 10.80 7.70
CA ILE A 145 6.64 10.79 9.03
C ILE A 145 7.30 11.84 9.93
N GLU A 146 8.65 11.87 9.98
CA GLU A 146 9.39 12.87 10.74
C GLU A 146 9.07 14.31 10.31
N MET A 147 9.00 14.54 8.99
CA MET A 147 8.63 15.85 8.47
C MET A 147 7.22 16.26 8.94
N GLY A 148 6.22 15.37 8.75
CA GLY A 148 4.85 15.66 9.18
C GLY A 148 4.75 15.90 10.69
N TRP A 149 5.45 15.13 11.51
CA TRP A 149 5.51 15.32 12.95
C TRP A 149 6.18 16.63 13.34
N ALA A 150 7.29 17.00 12.69
CA ALA A 150 7.92 18.30 12.90
C ALA A 150 6.96 19.47 12.56
N TYR A 151 6.19 19.34 11.47
CA TYR A 151 5.19 20.35 11.09
C TYR A 151 4.04 20.43 12.10
N ASN A 152 3.57 19.30 12.64
CA ASN A 152 2.56 19.31 13.71
C ASN A 152 3.06 20.11 14.92
N ARG A 153 4.28 19.84 15.38
CA ARG A 153 4.88 20.51 16.56
C ARG A 153 5.17 21.98 16.34
N GLN A 154 5.72 22.32 15.19
CA GLN A 154 6.14 23.70 14.92
C GLN A 154 5.00 24.60 14.46
N HIS A 155 4.07 24.06 13.70
CA HIS A 155 3.05 24.86 12.99
C HIS A 155 1.61 24.46 13.34
N GLY A 156 1.38 23.47 14.20
CA GLY A 156 0.05 23.01 14.57
C GLY A 156 -0.73 22.40 13.43
N THR A 157 -0.04 21.74 12.47
CA THR A 157 -0.71 21.08 11.35
C THR A 157 -1.46 19.82 11.79
N GLY A 158 -2.43 19.41 11.00
CA GLY A 158 -3.19 18.16 11.21
C GLY A 158 -2.62 17.00 10.39
N PHE A 159 -1.35 16.61 10.61
CA PHE A 159 -0.75 15.48 9.91
C PHE A 159 -0.91 14.18 10.71
N VAL A 160 -1.29 13.10 10.01
CA VAL A 160 -1.28 11.72 10.50
C VAL A 160 -0.75 10.79 9.44
N ALA A 161 0.04 9.79 9.82
CA ALA A 161 0.56 8.76 8.94
C ALA A 161 -0.15 7.43 9.17
N ALA A 162 -0.69 6.83 8.12
CA ALA A 162 -1.29 5.51 8.14
C ALA A 162 -0.26 4.47 7.69
N MET A 163 -0.01 3.44 8.51
CA MET A 163 0.94 2.36 8.24
C MET A 163 0.20 1.10 7.81
N PRO A 164 -0.08 0.93 6.51
CA PRO A 164 -0.77 -0.26 6.05
C PRO A 164 0.14 -1.49 6.09
N THR A 165 -0.48 -2.64 6.30
CA THR A 165 0.09 -3.95 5.99
C THR A 165 0.18 -4.18 4.47
N ASN A 166 0.39 -5.42 3.99
CA ASN A 166 0.39 -5.66 2.54
C ASN A 166 -1.01 -5.47 1.98
N LEU A 167 -1.13 -4.57 1.03
CA LEU A 167 -2.42 -4.24 0.39
C LEU A 167 -2.58 -5.01 -0.91
N TYR A 168 -3.83 -5.32 -1.24
CA TYR A 168 -4.26 -5.94 -2.48
C TYR A 168 -5.69 -5.51 -2.82
N GLY A 169 -6.10 -5.63 -4.07
CA GLY A 169 -7.47 -5.28 -4.46
C GLY A 169 -7.61 -4.94 -5.94
N PRO A 170 -8.80 -4.50 -6.38
CA PRO A 170 -9.04 -4.05 -7.73
C PRO A 170 -8.09 -2.93 -8.17
N GLY A 171 -7.56 -3.03 -9.38
CA GLY A 171 -6.59 -2.07 -9.92
C GLY A 171 -5.16 -2.24 -9.41
N ASP A 172 -4.82 -3.41 -8.85
CA ASP A 172 -3.44 -3.72 -8.44
C ASP A 172 -2.51 -3.91 -9.65
N ASN A 173 -1.20 -3.92 -9.38
CA ASN A 173 -0.17 -4.13 -10.40
C ASN A 173 0.11 -5.62 -10.57
N TYR A 174 -0.22 -6.17 -11.74
CA TYR A 174 -0.02 -7.58 -12.08
C TYR A 174 1.23 -7.84 -12.96
N HIS A 175 2.22 -6.92 -12.94
CA HIS A 175 3.46 -7.12 -13.69
C HIS A 175 4.22 -8.34 -13.16
N ARG A 176 4.77 -9.18 -14.07
CA ARG A 176 5.39 -10.47 -13.71
C ARG A 176 6.52 -10.36 -12.67
N GLU A 177 7.37 -9.37 -12.79
CA GLU A 177 8.58 -9.23 -11.95
C GLU A 177 8.45 -8.15 -10.86
N HIS A 178 7.52 -7.19 -11.03
CA HIS A 178 7.45 -5.99 -10.18
C HIS A 178 6.19 -5.92 -9.32
N SER A 179 5.31 -6.92 -9.41
CA SER A 179 4.11 -6.99 -8.60
C SER A 179 4.39 -7.41 -7.16
N HIS A 180 3.43 -7.12 -6.27
CA HIS A 180 3.42 -7.65 -4.92
C HIS A 180 2.94 -9.12 -4.88
N LEU A 181 3.01 -9.74 -3.70
CA LEU A 181 2.77 -11.18 -3.51
C LEU A 181 1.41 -11.64 -4.05
N ILE A 182 0.30 -11.02 -3.63
CA ILE A 182 -1.06 -11.46 -4.02
C ILE A 182 -1.29 -11.30 -5.53
N PRO A 183 -1.04 -10.15 -6.17
CA PRO A 183 -1.22 -10.03 -7.61
C PRO A 183 -0.30 -10.97 -8.40
N ALA A 184 0.93 -11.25 -7.91
CA ALA A 184 1.80 -12.25 -8.52
C ALA A 184 1.22 -13.66 -8.45
N LEU A 185 0.67 -14.05 -7.29
CA LEU A 185 0.01 -15.36 -7.12
C LEU A 185 -1.23 -15.49 -7.99
N LEU A 186 -2.10 -14.47 -8.00
CA LEU A 186 -3.31 -14.46 -8.84
C LEU A 186 -2.96 -14.64 -10.33
N ARG A 187 -1.96 -13.90 -10.82
CA ARG A 187 -1.49 -14.03 -12.21
C ARG A 187 -0.94 -15.41 -12.50
N LYS A 188 -0.04 -15.94 -11.67
CA LYS A 188 0.55 -17.28 -11.84
C LYS A 188 -0.52 -18.37 -11.85
N MET A 189 -1.47 -18.33 -10.92
CA MET A 189 -2.56 -19.30 -10.87
C MET A 189 -3.49 -19.19 -12.08
N HIS A 190 -3.79 -17.98 -12.53
CA HIS A 190 -4.58 -17.73 -13.73
C HIS A 190 -3.89 -18.25 -15.00
N GLU A 191 -2.60 -17.96 -15.18
CA GLU A 191 -1.80 -18.47 -16.30
C GLU A 191 -1.75 -20.00 -16.28
N ALA A 192 -1.53 -20.61 -15.10
CA ALA A 192 -1.58 -22.07 -14.93
C ALA A 192 -2.95 -22.67 -15.30
N LYS A 193 -4.05 -21.99 -14.95
CA LYS A 193 -5.41 -22.39 -15.34
C LYS A 193 -5.58 -22.41 -16.86
N ILE A 194 -5.13 -21.36 -17.55
CA ILE A 194 -5.28 -21.24 -19.01
C ILE A 194 -4.47 -22.28 -19.74
N CYS A 195 -3.21 -22.50 -19.34
CA CYS A 195 -2.33 -23.47 -20.02
C CYS A 195 -2.47 -24.90 -19.51
N GLY A 196 -3.33 -25.16 -18.51
CA GLY A 196 -3.54 -26.51 -17.95
C GLY A 196 -2.31 -27.03 -17.19
N ALA A 197 -1.48 -26.14 -16.63
CA ALA A 197 -0.26 -26.53 -15.91
C ALA A 197 -0.62 -27.29 -14.62
N LYS A 198 0.07 -28.43 -14.41
CA LYS A 198 -0.13 -29.25 -13.21
C LYS A 198 0.66 -28.74 -11.99
N GLN A 199 1.67 -27.90 -12.21
CA GLN A 199 2.54 -27.38 -11.18
C GLN A 199 2.70 -25.87 -11.32
N VAL A 200 2.76 -25.15 -10.17
CA VAL A 200 3.03 -23.72 -10.09
C VAL A 200 4.23 -23.49 -9.18
N VAL A 201 5.26 -22.79 -9.69
CA VAL A 201 6.45 -22.47 -8.93
C VAL A 201 6.26 -21.12 -8.19
N ILE A 202 6.45 -21.14 -6.87
CA ILE A 202 6.37 -19.99 -5.98
C ILE A 202 7.77 -19.68 -5.47
N TRP A 203 8.15 -18.41 -5.47
CA TRP A 203 9.45 -17.97 -4.99
C TRP A 203 9.54 -18.06 -3.46
N GLY A 204 10.71 -18.46 -2.97
CA GLY A 204 11.00 -18.63 -1.55
C GLY A 204 10.61 -19.99 -1.00
N SER A 205 10.67 -20.14 0.33
CA SER A 205 10.35 -21.40 1.03
C SER A 205 8.85 -21.64 1.25
N GLY A 206 8.02 -20.62 1.09
CA GLY A 206 6.59 -20.65 1.43
C GLY A 206 6.29 -20.50 2.94
N THR A 207 7.31 -20.45 3.80
CA THR A 207 7.14 -20.38 5.26
C THR A 207 6.92 -18.99 5.84
N PRO A 208 7.41 -17.88 5.22
CA PRO A 208 7.15 -16.54 5.75
C PRO A 208 5.67 -16.25 5.90
N ARG A 209 5.34 -15.51 6.97
CA ARG A 209 3.95 -15.14 7.28
C ARG A 209 3.66 -13.70 6.87
N ARG A 210 2.51 -13.48 6.27
CA ARG A 210 2.07 -12.16 5.77
C ARG A 210 0.64 -11.88 6.19
N GLU A 211 0.45 -10.69 6.72
CA GLU A 211 -0.83 -10.06 6.86
C GLU A 211 -1.21 -9.38 5.55
N SER A 212 -2.49 -9.42 5.17
CA SER A 212 -3.01 -8.80 3.95
C SER A 212 -4.32 -8.09 4.21
N LEU A 213 -4.48 -6.87 3.69
CA LEU A 213 -5.68 -6.06 3.85
C LEU A 213 -6.19 -5.60 2.47
N HIS A 214 -7.50 -5.70 2.26
CA HIS A 214 -8.13 -5.23 1.02
C HIS A 214 -8.01 -3.71 0.87
N SER A 215 -7.76 -3.22 -0.33
CA SER A 215 -7.55 -1.79 -0.61
C SER A 215 -8.75 -0.91 -0.23
N ASP A 216 -9.97 -1.44 -0.35
CA ASP A 216 -11.18 -0.69 0.04
C ASP A 216 -11.30 -0.57 1.57
N ASP A 217 -10.88 -1.57 2.35
CA ASP A 217 -10.78 -1.44 3.81
C ASP A 217 -9.67 -0.45 4.21
N ALA A 218 -8.52 -0.50 3.52
CA ALA A 218 -7.46 0.47 3.76
C ALA A 218 -7.92 1.91 3.45
N ALA A 219 -8.67 2.11 2.38
CA ALA A 219 -9.27 3.40 2.04
C ALA A 219 -10.30 3.86 3.07
N ASP A 220 -11.16 2.93 3.53
CA ASP A 220 -12.15 3.20 4.59
C ASP A 220 -11.46 3.63 5.90
N ALA A 221 -10.37 2.94 6.29
CA ALA A 221 -9.55 3.32 7.44
C ALA A 221 -8.96 4.73 7.30
N CYS A 222 -8.42 5.07 6.13
CA CYS A 222 -7.87 6.40 5.86
C CYS A 222 -8.94 7.50 5.95
N ILE A 223 -10.12 7.27 5.38
CA ILE A 223 -11.26 8.20 5.46
C ILE A 223 -11.74 8.33 6.90
N PHE A 224 -11.84 7.21 7.62
CA PHE A 224 -12.20 7.20 9.04
C PHE A 224 -11.25 8.06 9.88
N LEU A 225 -9.93 7.91 9.70
CA LEU A 225 -8.92 8.70 10.43
C LEU A 225 -9.08 10.21 10.20
N LEU A 226 -9.22 10.65 8.94
CA LEU A 226 -9.42 12.09 8.67
C LEU A 226 -10.80 12.60 9.09
N SER A 227 -11.78 11.72 9.31
CA SER A 227 -13.14 12.07 9.75
C SER A 227 -13.31 12.08 11.27
N LEU A 228 -12.30 11.69 12.04
CA LEU A 228 -12.37 11.66 13.50
C LEU A 228 -12.76 13.01 14.10
N PRO A 229 -13.53 13.04 15.21
CA PRO A 229 -13.77 14.26 15.95
C PRO A 229 -12.46 14.97 16.32
N PRO A 230 -12.42 16.31 16.41
CA PRO A 230 -11.18 17.06 16.65
C PRO A 230 -10.40 16.57 17.88
N ALA A 231 -11.07 16.25 18.98
CA ALA A 231 -10.43 15.76 20.20
C ALA A 231 -9.73 14.41 20.02
N GLN A 232 -10.33 13.47 19.27
CA GLN A 232 -9.70 12.18 18.97
C GLN A 232 -8.58 12.32 17.95
N PHE A 233 -8.79 13.18 16.94
CA PHE A 233 -7.74 13.42 15.94
C PHE A 233 -6.50 14.07 16.56
N SER A 234 -6.65 15.04 17.46
CA SER A 234 -5.52 15.68 18.14
C SER A 234 -4.69 14.72 19.00
N GLN A 235 -5.32 13.67 19.56
CA GLN A 235 -4.58 12.61 20.27
C GLN A 235 -3.70 11.78 19.33
N LEU A 236 -4.11 11.62 18.07
CA LEU A 236 -3.34 10.90 17.04
C LEU A 236 -2.29 11.75 16.34
N SER A 237 -2.56 13.05 16.16
CA SER A 237 -1.64 13.94 15.46
C SER A 237 -0.33 14.18 16.23
N GLY A 238 -0.24 13.62 17.45
CA GLY A 238 0.98 13.51 18.23
C GLY A 238 1.28 14.77 19.02
N GLY A 239 1.60 14.57 20.31
CA GLY A 239 2.35 15.53 21.10
C GLY A 239 3.84 15.36 20.84
N ASP A 240 4.65 15.77 21.82
CA ASP A 240 6.11 15.64 21.74
C ASP A 240 6.62 14.20 21.94
N GLU A 241 5.81 13.33 22.53
CA GLU A 241 6.23 11.99 22.95
C GLU A 241 6.04 10.89 21.90
N HIS A 242 5.05 11.01 21.01
CA HIS A 242 4.69 9.96 20.06
C HIS A 242 4.52 10.48 18.64
N ALA A 243 5.16 9.80 17.70
CA ALA A 243 4.97 10.13 16.28
C ALA A 243 3.52 9.92 15.84
N PRO A 244 2.98 10.78 14.96
CA PRO A 244 1.60 10.73 14.49
C PRO A 244 1.39 9.62 13.47
N LEU A 245 1.54 8.36 13.88
CA LEU A 245 1.40 7.19 13.03
C LEU A 245 0.45 6.16 13.63
N VAL A 246 -0.29 5.45 12.75
CA VAL A 246 -1.28 4.44 13.13
C VAL A 246 -1.18 3.25 12.19
N ASN A 247 -1.09 2.06 12.77
CA ASN A 247 -1.11 0.81 12.01
C ASN A 247 -2.49 0.51 11.45
N ILE A 248 -2.54 0.14 10.16
CA ILE A 248 -3.77 -0.30 9.49
C ILE A 248 -3.57 -1.72 8.96
N GLY A 249 -4.30 -2.67 9.53
CA GLY A 249 -4.22 -4.07 9.21
C GLY A 249 -5.49 -4.83 9.60
N CYS A 250 -5.48 -6.15 9.40
CA CYS A 250 -6.55 -7.04 9.85
C CYS A 250 -6.22 -7.76 11.18
N GLY A 251 -4.95 -7.73 11.62
CA GLY A 251 -4.52 -8.39 12.85
C GLY A 251 -4.33 -9.91 12.72
N GLU A 252 -4.40 -10.44 11.49
CA GLU A 252 -4.24 -11.87 11.20
C GLU A 252 -3.22 -12.08 10.09
N ASP A 253 -2.38 -13.11 10.20
CA ASP A 253 -1.41 -13.47 9.18
C ASP A 253 -1.51 -14.94 8.80
N MET A 254 -1.03 -15.28 7.61
CA MET A 254 -0.88 -16.64 7.13
C MET A 254 0.46 -16.83 6.43
N THR A 255 0.88 -18.08 6.25
CA THR A 255 2.07 -18.39 5.47
C THR A 255 1.86 -18.10 3.99
N VAL A 256 2.94 -17.87 3.26
CA VAL A 256 2.87 -17.71 1.80
C VAL A 256 2.30 -18.98 1.14
N ARG A 257 2.56 -20.17 1.71
CA ARG A 257 1.96 -21.44 1.26
C ARG A 257 0.44 -21.44 1.39
N GLU A 258 -0.08 -21.16 2.61
CA GLU A 258 -1.53 -21.10 2.87
C GLU A 258 -2.22 -20.07 1.97
N LEU A 259 -1.57 -18.91 1.77
CA LEU A 259 -2.08 -17.88 0.86
C LEU A 259 -2.12 -18.37 -0.60
N ALA A 260 -1.09 -19.07 -1.06
CA ALA A 260 -1.06 -19.62 -2.42
C ALA A 260 -2.12 -20.69 -2.65
N GLU A 261 -2.36 -21.54 -1.66
CA GLU A 261 -3.43 -22.53 -1.67
C GLU A 261 -4.81 -21.86 -1.76
N LEU A 262 -5.05 -20.82 -0.94
CA LEU A 262 -6.29 -20.03 -0.98
C LEU A 262 -6.49 -19.33 -2.34
N VAL A 263 -5.43 -18.75 -2.91
CA VAL A 263 -5.48 -18.13 -4.24
C VAL A 263 -5.80 -19.16 -5.32
N ALA A 264 -5.22 -20.37 -5.25
CA ALA A 264 -5.52 -21.46 -6.19
C ALA A 264 -7.00 -21.88 -6.12
N GLU A 265 -7.55 -21.98 -4.90
CA GLU A 265 -8.99 -22.24 -4.70
C GLU A 265 -9.86 -21.15 -5.33
N VAL A 266 -9.55 -19.87 -5.09
CA VAL A 266 -10.31 -18.73 -5.65
C VAL A 266 -10.24 -18.72 -7.17
N VAL A 267 -9.08 -19.02 -7.76
CA VAL A 267 -8.92 -19.14 -9.22
C VAL A 267 -9.63 -20.36 -9.78
N GLY A 268 -9.89 -21.39 -8.94
CA GLY A 268 -10.58 -22.62 -9.30
C GLY A 268 -9.66 -23.66 -9.94
N ILE A 269 -8.45 -23.83 -9.39
CA ILE A 269 -7.47 -24.84 -9.79
C ILE A 269 -6.89 -25.55 -8.55
N LYS A 270 -6.26 -26.71 -8.78
CA LYS A 270 -5.54 -27.47 -7.75
C LYS A 270 -4.18 -27.92 -8.29
N PRO A 271 -3.22 -27.01 -8.50
CA PRO A 271 -1.90 -27.37 -8.96
C PRO A 271 -1.05 -27.94 -7.81
N GLU A 272 0.00 -28.68 -8.14
CA GLU A 272 1.11 -28.91 -7.24
C GLU A 272 1.86 -27.60 -6.99
N LEU A 273 2.08 -27.21 -5.75
CA LEU A 273 2.86 -26.02 -5.40
C LEU A 273 4.32 -26.40 -5.16
N ALA A 274 5.22 -25.98 -6.06
CA ALA A 274 6.66 -26.08 -5.90
C ALA A 274 7.24 -24.78 -5.36
N PHE A 275 8.22 -24.87 -4.47
CA PHE A 275 8.84 -23.69 -3.84
C PHE A 275 10.30 -23.57 -4.27
N ASP A 276 10.67 -22.41 -4.84
CA ASP A 276 12.03 -22.11 -5.27
C ASP A 276 12.80 -21.37 -4.15
N ALA A 277 13.47 -22.13 -3.29
CA ALA A 277 14.26 -21.60 -2.19
C ALA A 277 15.50 -20.82 -2.64
N SER A 278 15.88 -20.79 -3.93
CA SER A 278 16.93 -19.91 -4.44
C SER A 278 16.54 -18.42 -4.43
N LYS A 279 15.24 -18.13 -4.33
CA LYS A 279 14.70 -16.78 -4.25
C LYS A 279 14.53 -16.35 -2.79
N PRO A 280 14.72 -15.05 -2.48
CA PRO A 280 14.66 -14.56 -1.12
C PRO A 280 13.25 -14.62 -0.53
N ASP A 281 13.13 -15.03 0.73
CA ASP A 281 11.88 -15.02 1.50
C ASP A 281 11.47 -13.63 1.99
N GLY A 282 12.42 -12.70 2.11
CA GLY A 282 12.21 -11.41 2.77
C GLY A 282 12.10 -11.55 4.29
N THR A 283 11.33 -10.67 4.94
CA THR A 283 11.09 -10.67 6.38
C THR A 283 10.32 -11.94 6.80
N PRO A 284 10.74 -12.69 7.87
CA PRO A 284 10.09 -13.94 8.26
C PRO A 284 8.61 -13.79 8.64
N ARG A 285 8.26 -12.75 9.37
CA ARG A 285 6.87 -12.43 9.74
C ARG A 285 6.61 -10.94 9.64
N LYS A 286 5.40 -10.58 9.22
CA LYS A 286 4.95 -9.20 9.14
C LYS A 286 3.47 -9.12 9.51
N LEU A 287 3.23 -8.88 10.80
CA LEU A 287 1.92 -8.73 11.40
C LEU A 287 1.90 -7.40 12.17
N LEU A 288 0.90 -6.57 11.96
CA LEU A 288 0.73 -5.30 12.66
C LEU A 288 -0.08 -5.48 13.95
N ASP A 289 0.28 -4.75 14.99
CA ASP A 289 -0.62 -4.50 16.12
C ASP A 289 -1.65 -3.46 15.66
N VAL A 290 -2.92 -3.85 15.65
CA VAL A 290 -4.03 -3.02 15.20
C VAL A 290 -4.88 -2.50 16.35
N SER A 291 -4.40 -2.63 17.58
CA SER A 291 -5.13 -2.27 18.80
C SER A 291 -5.52 -0.80 18.85
N ARG A 292 -4.66 0.10 18.32
CA ARG A 292 -4.93 1.54 18.25
C ARG A 292 -6.13 1.86 17.36
N MET A 293 -6.21 1.26 16.17
CA MET A 293 -7.37 1.41 15.28
C MET A 293 -8.63 0.79 15.87
N ALA A 294 -8.52 -0.38 16.50
CA ALA A 294 -9.64 -1.02 17.18
C ALA A 294 -10.17 -0.18 18.34
N ALA A 295 -9.31 0.46 19.14
CA ALA A 295 -9.69 1.36 20.21
C ALA A 295 -10.42 2.63 19.70
N LEU A 296 -10.10 3.09 18.51
CA LEU A 296 -10.83 4.18 17.82
C LEU A 296 -12.20 3.73 17.29
N GLY A 297 -12.49 2.42 17.25
CA GLY A 297 -13.75 1.86 16.78
C GLY A 297 -13.75 1.40 15.32
N TRP A 298 -12.59 1.37 14.65
CA TRP A 298 -12.49 0.88 13.27
C TRP A 298 -12.00 -0.59 13.22
N LYS A 299 -12.60 -1.36 12.30
CA LYS A 299 -12.21 -2.74 11.97
C LYS A 299 -12.40 -2.99 10.47
N PRO A 300 -11.56 -3.84 9.84
CA PRO A 300 -11.76 -4.28 8.45
C PRO A 300 -13.06 -5.07 8.32
N ARG A 301 -13.68 -5.02 7.14
CA ARG A 301 -14.98 -5.66 6.86
C ARG A 301 -14.90 -6.73 5.78
N ILE A 302 -13.86 -6.68 4.93
CA ILE A 302 -13.72 -7.58 3.78
C ILE A 302 -12.84 -8.75 4.20
N SER A 303 -13.41 -9.96 4.19
CA SER A 303 -12.63 -11.16 4.45
C SER A 303 -11.57 -11.36 3.35
N LEU A 304 -10.45 -12.03 3.69
CA LEU A 304 -9.40 -12.29 2.68
C LEU A 304 -9.95 -13.06 1.47
N ARG A 305 -10.83 -14.05 1.69
CA ARG A 305 -11.44 -14.83 0.60
C ARG A 305 -12.30 -13.98 -0.31
N ASP A 306 -13.19 -13.15 0.26
CA ASP A 306 -14.06 -12.28 -0.53
C ASP A 306 -13.27 -11.23 -1.29
N GLY A 307 -12.25 -10.65 -0.65
CA GLY A 307 -11.34 -9.69 -1.27
C GLY A 307 -10.54 -10.31 -2.43
N LEU A 308 -10.06 -11.56 -2.28
CA LEU A 308 -9.38 -12.27 -3.36
C LEU A 308 -10.33 -12.55 -4.54
N GLN A 309 -11.60 -12.92 -4.27
CA GLN A 309 -12.61 -13.12 -5.32
C GLN A 309 -12.87 -11.82 -6.09
N GLN A 310 -13.05 -10.68 -5.38
CA GLN A 310 -13.23 -9.37 -6.01
C GLN A 310 -12.02 -8.98 -6.85
N THR A 311 -10.82 -9.16 -6.31
CA THR A 311 -9.56 -8.84 -6.98
C THR A 311 -9.35 -9.72 -8.23
N TYR A 312 -9.66 -11.01 -8.14
CA TYR A 312 -9.57 -11.92 -9.29
C TYR A 312 -10.62 -11.61 -10.35
N ALA A 313 -11.84 -11.25 -9.96
CA ALA A 313 -12.86 -10.81 -10.90
C ALA A 313 -12.46 -9.54 -11.66
N ASP A 314 -11.82 -8.59 -10.98
CA ASP A 314 -11.26 -7.38 -11.60
C ASP A 314 -10.11 -7.73 -12.57
N PHE A 315 -9.17 -8.57 -12.14
CA PHE A 315 -8.08 -9.07 -12.99
C PHE A 315 -8.62 -9.73 -14.28
N CYS A 316 -9.67 -10.54 -14.20
CA CYS A 316 -10.25 -11.20 -15.36
C CYS A 316 -10.95 -10.25 -16.35
N ARG A 317 -11.40 -9.06 -15.89
CA ARG A 317 -11.97 -8.02 -16.78
C ARG A 317 -10.88 -7.30 -17.58
N TRP A 318 -9.70 -7.15 -17.01
CA TRP A 318 -8.57 -6.44 -17.58
C TRP A 318 -7.30 -7.30 -17.52
N PRO A 319 -7.29 -8.49 -18.16
CA PRO A 319 -6.11 -9.32 -18.09
C PRO A 319 -4.95 -8.55 -18.74
N PRO A 320 -3.77 -8.48 -18.06
CA PRO A 320 -2.59 -7.94 -18.70
C PRO A 320 -2.35 -8.74 -19.97
N ALA A 321 -1.99 -8.07 -21.08
CA ALA A 321 -1.70 -8.73 -22.33
C ALA A 321 -0.73 -9.89 -22.09
N LEU A 322 -1.17 -11.10 -22.44
CA LEU A 322 -0.27 -12.24 -22.49
C LEU A 322 0.66 -11.94 -23.68
N ASP A 323 1.93 -11.71 -23.43
CA ASP A 323 2.89 -11.53 -24.50
C ASP A 323 2.85 -12.78 -25.40
N SER A 324 2.59 -12.57 -26.67
CA SER A 324 2.49 -13.64 -27.66
C SER A 324 3.80 -14.42 -27.84
N SER A 325 4.91 -13.95 -27.25
CA SER A 325 6.20 -14.65 -27.18
C SER A 325 6.23 -15.82 -26.18
N ASP A 326 5.24 -15.94 -25.27
CA ASP A 326 5.24 -16.92 -24.17
C ASP A 326 4.41 -18.18 -24.46
N VAL A 327 3.70 -18.24 -25.58
CA VAL A 327 2.94 -19.44 -25.99
C VAL A 327 3.83 -20.30 -26.88
N ARG A 328 4.81 -21.02 -26.33
CA ARG A 328 5.44 -22.15 -27.01
C ARG A 328 4.76 -23.45 -26.56
N PRO A 329 4.20 -24.25 -27.45
CA PRO A 329 3.79 -25.60 -27.12
C PRO A 329 5.08 -26.43 -26.93
N SER A 330 5.43 -26.77 -25.71
CA SER A 330 6.50 -27.68 -25.35
C SER A 330 5.90 -28.99 -24.85
N THR A 331 6.09 -30.02 -25.64
CA THR A 331 6.02 -31.43 -25.21
C THR A 331 7.25 -31.69 -24.32
N ALA A 332 7.12 -31.58 -23.05
CA ALA A 332 7.91 -32.03 -21.92
C ALA A 332 7.88 -30.97 -20.83
N VAL A 333 7.44 -31.39 -19.63
CA VAL A 333 7.57 -30.65 -18.36
C VAL A 333 7.72 -29.12 -18.55
N THR A 334 6.60 -28.45 -18.75
CA THR A 334 6.61 -27.00 -18.94
C THR A 334 6.89 -26.36 -17.57
N GLN A 335 8.17 -26.11 -17.29
CA GLN A 335 8.56 -25.07 -16.34
C GLN A 335 8.06 -23.77 -16.96
N CYS A 336 6.96 -23.21 -16.44
CA CYS A 336 6.66 -21.81 -16.61
C CYS A 336 7.81 -21.06 -15.91
N ALA A 337 8.85 -20.72 -16.66
CA ALA A 337 9.97 -19.92 -16.18
C ALA A 337 9.47 -18.47 -16.01
N PHE A 338 9.35 -18.03 -14.78
CA PHE A 338 9.02 -16.66 -14.38
C PHE A 338 9.92 -16.22 -13.24
#